data_d74de5b9f50747ea613ba03872ba2b13
#
_entry.id   d74de5b9f50747ea613ba03872ba2b13
#
_cell.length_a   1.000
_cell.length_b   1.000
_cell.length_c   1.000
_cell.angle_alpha   90.00
_cell.angle_beta   90.00
_cell.angle_gamma   90.00
#
_symmetry.space_group_name_H-M   'P 1'
#
loop_
_entity.id
_entity.type
_entity.pdbx_description
1 polymer ?
#
loop_
_entity_poly.entity_id
_entity_poly.type
_entity_poly.pdbx_seq_one_letter_code
_entity_poly.pdbx_strand_id
1 'polypeptide(L)'
;KYIDVQVTASAEDRAAIQQEVDEATAQLATTTDDYTSFIRSVGSEAPYVDLFYNKTAFPSDVVARLDSASVGSVYGPYYNGADNTINSFKVVAKTAAADSIEFRQIQVFAEDALKTKALADSIYTAIKGGANFADLAKKYGQTGETNWMSSAQYEGAQIDGDNLKFISAINNTGVNEVVNLPLGQANVILQVTNKKAVKDKYKVAVVKREVEFSKETYNRAYNDFSQFIAANPTAEKMIANAEEAGYKLLDRRDLYS
;
A
#
# COMPACT_ATOMS: atom_id res chain seq x y z
N LYS A 1 10.72 41.00 -3.39
CA LYS A 1 9.59 40.48 -2.57
C LYS A 1 8.54 39.88 -3.47
N TYR A 2 7.85 38.84 -2.99
CA TYR A 2 6.69 38.26 -3.64
C TYR A 2 5.62 37.94 -2.59
N ILE A 3 4.37 37.85 -3.05
CA ILE A 3 3.23 37.46 -2.21
C ILE A 3 2.99 35.99 -2.42
N ASP A 4 2.96 35.22 -1.34
CA ASP A 4 2.59 33.81 -1.32
C ASP A 4 1.11 33.68 -0.94
N VAL A 5 0.33 33.07 -1.82
CA VAL A 5 -1.09 32.80 -1.59
C VAL A 5 -1.26 31.32 -1.34
N GLN A 6 -1.42 30.98 -0.07
CA GLN A 6 -1.68 29.58 0.32
C GLN A 6 -3.17 29.30 0.27
N VAL A 7 -3.56 28.35 -0.56
CA VAL A 7 -4.93 27.83 -0.62
C VAL A 7 -5.00 26.59 0.27
N THR A 8 -5.86 26.62 1.27
CA THR A 8 -6.12 25.49 2.17
C THR A 8 -7.58 25.06 2.03
N ALA A 9 -7.85 23.80 2.36
CA ALA A 9 -9.21 23.27 2.34
C ALA A 9 -10.15 24.07 3.27
N SER A 10 -11.30 24.43 2.74
CA SER A 10 -12.36 25.11 3.50
C SER A 10 -13.07 24.16 4.47
N ALA A 11 -13.97 24.71 5.30
CA ALA A 11 -14.81 23.89 6.16
C ALA A 11 -15.77 23.01 5.35
N GLU A 12 -16.24 23.53 4.22
CA GLU A 12 -17.10 22.81 3.27
C GLU A 12 -16.35 21.66 2.60
N ASP A 13 -15.10 21.89 2.17
CA ASP A 13 -14.24 20.85 1.59
C ASP A 13 -14.01 19.73 2.59
N ARG A 14 -13.66 20.08 3.84
CA ARG A 14 -13.48 19.11 4.91
C ARG A 14 -14.77 18.32 5.19
N ALA A 15 -15.92 18.97 5.22
CA ALA A 15 -17.21 18.31 5.46
C ALA A 15 -17.55 17.35 4.32
N ALA A 16 -17.25 17.69 3.07
CA ALA A 16 -17.46 16.82 1.91
C ALA A 16 -16.61 15.55 2.02
N ILE A 17 -15.29 15.69 2.29
CA ILE A 17 -14.40 14.54 2.48
C ILE A 17 -14.82 13.70 3.70
N GLN A 18 -15.25 14.34 4.81
CA GLN A 18 -15.77 13.62 5.98
C GLN A 18 -16.97 12.75 5.60
N GLN A 19 -17.91 13.28 4.83
CA GLN A 19 -19.08 12.54 4.37
C GLN A 19 -18.69 11.34 3.50
N GLU A 20 -17.77 11.53 2.54
CA GLU A 20 -17.27 10.42 1.70
C GLU A 20 -16.64 9.31 2.55
N VAL A 21 -15.85 9.67 3.56
CA VAL A 21 -15.21 8.68 4.45
C VAL A 21 -16.22 8.03 5.38
N ASP A 22 -17.25 8.76 5.85
CA ASP A 22 -18.35 8.19 6.64
C ASP A 22 -19.10 7.10 5.87
N GLU A 23 -19.45 7.37 4.60
CA GLU A 23 -20.12 6.43 3.72
C GLU A 23 -19.22 5.22 3.41
N ALA A 24 -17.95 5.44 3.09
CA ALA A 24 -16.97 4.37 2.87
C ALA A 24 -16.76 3.53 4.12
N THR A 25 -16.76 4.15 5.32
CA THR A 25 -16.60 3.44 6.60
C THR A 25 -17.81 2.54 6.89
N ALA A 26 -19.01 3.02 6.60
CA ALA A 26 -20.23 2.21 6.74
C ALA A 26 -20.23 0.99 5.79
N GLN A 27 -19.76 1.18 4.54
CA GLN A 27 -19.60 0.09 3.58
C GLN A 27 -18.49 -0.88 4.01
N LEU A 28 -17.34 -0.37 4.51
CA LEU A 28 -16.23 -1.18 5.01
C LEU A 28 -16.69 -2.12 6.14
N ALA A 29 -17.59 -1.65 7.01
CA ALA A 29 -18.12 -2.45 8.11
C ALA A 29 -18.83 -3.72 7.62
N THR A 30 -19.53 -3.65 6.50
CA THR A 30 -20.30 -4.75 5.92
C THR A 30 -19.54 -5.56 4.86
N THR A 31 -18.40 -5.05 4.37
CA THR A 31 -17.54 -5.76 3.40
C THR A 31 -16.92 -6.99 4.06
N THR A 32 -17.03 -8.15 3.40
CA THR A 32 -16.52 -9.44 3.90
C THR A 32 -15.46 -10.06 3.00
N ASP A 33 -15.41 -9.66 1.75
CA ASP A 33 -14.50 -10.17 0.71
C ASP A 33 -14.08 -9.04 -0.24
N ASP A 34 -13.20 -9.34 -1.18
CA ASP A 34 -12.66 -8.43 -2.19
C ASP A 34 -12.34 -7.00 -1.69
N TYR A 35 -11.62 -6.93 -0.58
CA TYR A 35 -11.19 -5.64 -0.02
C TYR A 35 -10.33 -4.84 -1.01
N THR A 36 -9.63 -5.50 -1.94
CA THR A 36 -8.82 -4.83 -2.96
C THR A 36 -9.67 -3.96 -3.88
N SER A 37 -10.75 -4.54 -4.44
CA SER A 37 -11.69 -3.78 -5.28
C SER A 37 -12.45 -2.73 -4.49
N PHE A 38 -12.88 -3.06 -3.27
CA PHE A 38 -13.57 -2.11 -2.40
C PHE A 38 -12.71 -0.88 -2.11
N ILE A 39 -11.49 -1.04 -1.60
CA ILE A 39 -10.58 0.06 -1.25
C ILE A 39 -10.27 0.94 -2.46
N ARG A 40 -10.10 0.32 -3.64
CA ARG A 40 -9.95 1.06 -4.89
C ARG A 40 -11.21 1.84 -5.27
N SER A 41 -12.39 1.25 -5.11
CA SER A 41 -13.66 1.88 -5.51
C SER A 41 -14.00 3.12 -4.69
N VAL A 42 -13.60 3.16 -3.41
CA VAL A 42 -13.80 4.33 -2.52
C VAL A 42 -12.66 5.36 -2.65
N GLY A 43 -11.73 5.16 -3.58
CA GLY A 43 -10.63 6.09 -3.84
C GLY A 43 -9.67 6.27 -2.66
N SER A 44 -9.44 5.22 -1.88
CA SER A 44 -8.46 5.27 -0.78
C SER A 44 -7.04 5.44 -1.31
N GLU A 45 -6.27 6.33 -0.70
CA GLU A 45 -4.85 6.52 -0.99
C GLU A 45 -3.98 5.36 -0.47
N ALA A 46 -4.49 4.61 0.51
CA ALA A 46 -3.81 3.44 1.05
C ALA A 46 -4.31 2.18 0.31
N PRO A 47 -3.50 1.54 -0.54
CA PRO A 47 -3.92 0.34 -1.25
C PRO A 47 -4.07 -0.84 -0.27
N TYR A 48 -5.04 -1.71 -0.52
CA TYR A 48 -5.13 -2.98 0.18
C TYR A 48 -4.41 -4.07 -0.61
N VAL A 49 -3.53 -4.79 0.09
CA VAL A 49 -2.86 -5.98 -0.44
C VAL A 49 -3.22 -7.16 0.45
N ASP A 50 -3.69 -8.25 -0.15
CA ASP A 50 -4.14 -9.45 0.58
C ASP A 50 -2.96 -10.30 1.07
N LEU A 51 -2.11 -9.70 1.90
CA LEU A 51 -0.99 -10.32 2.60
C LEU A 51 -1.05 -10.02 4.09
N PHE A 52 -0.47 -10.92 4.88
CA PHE A 52 -0.23 -10.67 6.30
C PHE A 52 1.06 -9.89 6.50
N TYR A 53 0.97 -8.76 7.17
CA TYR A 53 2.07 -7.87 7.50
C TYR A 53 2.34 -7.81 8.99
N ASN A 54 3.59 -7.54 9.37
CA ASN A 54 3.91 -7.21 10.76
C ASN A 54 3.21 -5.91 11.17
N LYS A 55 2.97 -5.75 12.46
CA LYS A 55 2.37 -4.54 13.03
C LYS A 55 3.11 -3.27 12.58
N THR A 56 4.43 -3.32 12.50
CA THR A 56 5.30 -2.19 12.13
C THR A 56 5.18 -1.74 10.67
N ALA A 57 4.53 -2.52 9.81
CA ALA A 57 4.30 -2.14 8.40
C ALA A 57 3.15 -1.14 8.23
N PHE A 58 2.34 -0.92 9.26
CA PHE A 58 1.20 -0.02 9.21
C PHE A 58 1.54 1.38 9.74
N PRO A 59 0.78 2.43 9.33
CA PRO A 59 0.93 3.77 9.88
C PRO A 59 0.78 3.81 11.40
N SER A 60 1.45 4.72 12.06
CA SER A 60 1.53 4.80 13.54
C SER A 60 0.17 4.95 14.22
N ASP A 61 -0.78 5.64 13.60
CA ASP A 61 -2.14 5.82 14.05
C ASP A 61 -2.97 4.52 14.01
N VAL A 62 -2.72 3.66 13.00
CA VAL A 62 -3.27 2.30 12.92
C VAL A 62 -2.61 1.40 13.97
N VAL A 63 -1.26 1.40 14.02
CA VAL A 63 -0.45 0.59 14.96
C VAL A 63 -0.91 0.77 16.41
N ALA A 64 -1.16 2.02 16.82
CA ALA A 64 -1.57 2.34 18.19
C ALA A 64 -2.89 1.65 18.62
N ARG A 65 -3.68 1.17 17.66
CA ARG A 65 -5.00 0.58 17.89
C ARG A 65 -5.08 -0.92 17.62
N LEU A 66 -4.12 -1.47 16.87
CA LEU A 66 -4.16 -2.89 16.45
C LEU A 66 -4.18 -3.88 17.61
N ASP A 67 -3.55 -3.56 18.75
CA ASP A 67 -3.51 -4.49 19.90
C ASP A 67 -4.88 -4.66 20.57
N SER A 68 -5.71 -3.61 20.54
CA SER A 68 -7.04 -3.60 21.13
C SER A 68 -8.17 -3.87 20.14
N ALA A 69 -7.89 -3.81 18.84
CA ALA A 69 -8.88 -4.01 17.80
C ALA A 69 -9.16 -5.50 17.57
N SER A 70 -10.43 -5.88 17.56
CA SER A 70 -10.88 -7.22 17.23
C SER A 70 -10.97 -7.40 15.71
N VAL A 71 -10.74 -8.64 15.24
CA VAL A 71 -10.98 -9.00 13.84
C VAL A 71 -12.44 -8.73 13.48
N GLY A 72 -12.65 -8.09 12.33
CA GLY A 72 -13.98 -7.63 11.86
C GLY A 72 -14.39 -6.26 12.37
N SER A 73 -13.71 -5.70 13.39
CA SER A 73 -14.02 -4.36 13.90
C SER A 73 -13.52 -3.27 12.96
N VAL A 74 -14.34 -2.23 12.80
CA VAL A 74 -14.00 -0.98 12.11
C VAL A 74 -13.69 0.09 13.14
N TYR A 75 -12.62 0.83 12.92
CA TYR A 75 -12.22 1.98 13.70
C TYR A 75 -12.24 3.25 12.85
N GLY A 76 -12.84 4.30 13.36
CA GLY A 76 -12.95 5.57 12.65
C GLY A 76 -14.40 5.89 12.23
N PRO A 77 -14.62 6.95 11.44
CA PRO A 77 -13.58 7.84 10.90
C PRO A 77 -12.90 8.71 11.96
N TYR A 78 -11.66 9.10 11.70
CA TYR A 78 -10.91 10.05 12.53
C TYR A 78 -9.99 10.91 11.66
N TYR A 79 -9.76 12.15 12.08
CA TYR A 79 -8.81 13.04 11.43
C TYR A 79 -7.38 12.79 11.94
N ASN A 80 -6.44 12.65 11.01
CA ASN A 80 -5.01 12.57 11.29
C ASN A 80 -4.34 13.89 10.88
N GLY A 81 -3.98 14.71 11.88
CA GLY A 81 -3.34 16.00 11.63
C GLY A 81 -1.90 15.93 11.15
N ALA A 82 -1.25 14.76 11.23
CA ALA A 82 0.14 14.61 10.78
C ALA A 82 0.27 14.64 9.25
N ASP A 83 -0.73 14.15 8.54
CA ASP A 83 -0.76 14.08 7.08
C ASP A 83 -2.02 14.67 6.45
N ASN A 84 -2.83 15.41 7.24
CA ASN A 84 -4.05 16.08 6.82
C ASN A 84 -5.07 15.13 6.17
N THR A 85 -5.26 13.93 6.74
CA THR A 85 -6.17 12.92 6.20
C THR A 85 -7.33 12.60 7.13
N ILE A 86 -8.44 12.11 6.58
CA ILE A 86 -9.52 11.47 7.34
C ILE A 86 -9.45 9.98 7.04
N ASN A 87 -9.37 9.17 8.09
CA ASN A 87 -9.06 7.76 8.01
C ASN A 87 -10.09 6.91 8.74
N SER A 88 -10.33 5.72 8.22
CA SER A 88 -10.90 4.60 8.96
C SER A 88 -10.20 3.29 8.55
N PHE A 89 -10.26 2.28 9.40
CA PHE A 89 -9.69 0.98 9.05
C PHE A 89 -10.48 -0.17 9.66
N LYS A 90 -10.36 -1.34 9.04
CA LYS A 90 -10.90 -2.61 9.52
C LYS A 90 -9.78 -3.62 9.67
N VAL A 91 -9.72 -4.30 10.81
CA VAL A 91 -8.87 -5.47 10.99
C VAL A 91 -9.54 -6.65 10.28
N VAL A 92 -9.05 -6.99 9.10
CA VAL A 92 -9.62 -8.05 8.25
C VAL A 92 -9.29 -9.43 8.82
N ALA A 93 -8.03 -9.62 9.23
CA ALA A 93 -7.57 -10.87 9.82
C ALA A 93 -6.34 -10.64 10.72
N LYS A 94 -6.15 -11.53 11.66
CA LYS A 94 -4.97 -11.63 12.52
C LYS A 94 -4.51 -13.09 12.59
N THR A 95 -3.22 -13.34 12.52
CA THR A 95 -2.64 -14.67 12.66
C THR A 95 -1.25 -14.60 13.26
N ALA A 96 -0.82 -15.70 13.91
CA ALA A 96 0.58 -15.90 14.26
C ALA A 96 1.26 -16.63 13.09
N ALA A 97 2.24 -16.02 12.46
CA ALA A 97 2.92 -16.56 11.29
C ALA A 97 4.42 -16.26 11.31
N ALA A 98 5.19 -17.10 10.61
CA ALA A 98 6.63 -16.92 10.50
C ALA A 98 7.00 -15.58 9.84
N ASP A 99 8.00 -14.91 10.39
CA ASP A 99 8.56 -13.68 9.86
C ASP A 99 9.71 -13.93 8.87
N SER A 100 10.33 -15.10 8.97
CA SER A 100 11.38 -15.54 8.05
C SER A 100 11.06 -16.95 7.56
N ILE A 101 11.14 -17.13 6.23
CA ILE A 101 10.80 -18.38 5.55
C ILE A 101 11.98 -18.76 4.65
N GLU A 102 12.48 -19.97 4.81
CA GLU A 102 13.48 -20.54 3.93
C GLU A 102 12.78 -21.35 2.84
N PHE A 103 13.18 -21.11 1.62
CA PHE A 103 12.62 -21.79 0.46
C PHE A 103 13.70 -22.05 -0.60
N ARG A 104 13.39 -22.94 -1.51
CA ARG A 104 14.13 -23.17 -2.75
C ARG A 104 13.19 -23.29 -3.92
N GLN A 105 13.70 -23.06 -5.13
CA GLN A 105 12.87 -23.03 -6.32
C GLN A 105 13.57 -23.61 -7.55
N ILE A 106 12.77 -24.08 -8.50
CA ILE A 106 13.17 -24.37 -9.86
C ILE A 106 12.28 -23.55 -10.79
N GLN A 107 12.88 -22.66 -11.57
CA GLN A 107 12.17 -21.95 -12.64
C GLN A 107 12.11 -22.80 -13.88
N VAL A 108 10.92 -22.93 -14.45
CA VAL A 108 10.65 -23.79 -15.60
C VAL A 108 10.17 -22.93 -16.76
N PHE A 109 10.88 -23.04 -17.86
CA PHE A 109 10.54 -22.41 -19.13
C PHE A 109 10.62 -23.44 -20.25
N ALA A 110 9.73 -23.33 -21.24
CA ALA A 110 9.76 -24.08 -22.47
C ALA A 110 9.34 -23.17 -23.65
N GLU A 111 9.24 -23.72 -24.84
CA GLU A 111 8.95 -22.97 -26.07
C GLU A 111 7.59 -22.25 -26.03
N ASP A 112 6.63 -22.82 -25.31
CA ASP A 112 5.28 -22.29 -25.15
C ASP A 112 4.70 -22.62 -23.77
N ALA A 113 3.58 -21.98 -23.41
CA ALA A 113 2.95 -22.12 -22.11
C ALA A 113 2.47 -23.55 -21.81
N LEU A 114 2.02 -24.32 -22.83
CA LEU A 114 1.57 -25.69 -22.64
C LEU A 114 2.75 -26.62 -22.33
N LYS A 115 3.85 -26.47 -23.05
CA LYS A 115 5.07 -27.23 -22.79
C LYS A 115 5.69 -26.84 -21.46
N THR A 116 5.70 -25.54 -21.11
CA THR A 116 6.14 -25.05 -19.79
C THR A 116 5.36 -25.72 -18.68
N LYS A 117 4.04 -25.69 -18.77
CA LYS A 117 3.15 -26.32 -17.78
C LYS A 117 3.40 -27.84 -17.67
N ALA A 118 3.44 -28.55 -18.80
CA ALA A 118 3.65 -30.01 -18.81
C ALA A 118 5.01 -30.39 -18.18
N LEU A 119 6.05 -29.63 -18.49
CA LEU A 119 7.38 -29.84 -17.88
C LEU A 119 7.38 -29.56 -16.39
N ALA A 120 6.73 -28.47 -15.95
CA ALA A 120 6.61 -28.11 -14.55
C ALA A 120 5.81 -29.16 -13.76
N ASP A 121 4.70 -29.65 -14.33
CA ASP A 121 3.88 -30.72 -13.73
C ASP A 121 4.70 -32.03 -13.57
N SER A 122 5.56 -32.34 -14.56
CA SER A 122 6.46 -33.49 -14.48
C SER A 122 7.49 -33.37 -13.36
N ILE A 123 8.15 -32.19 -13.26
CA ILE A 123 9.12 -31.90 -12.20
C ILE A 123 8.44 -31.93 -10.81
N TYR A 124 7.29 -31.29 -10.69
CA TYR A 124 6.48 -31.28 -9.46
C TYR A 124 6.13 -32.70 -9.01
N THR A 125 5.65 -33.54 -9.95
CA THR A 125 5.28 -34.92 -9.68
C THR A 125 6.49 -35.76 -9.23
N ALA A 126 7.63 -35.58 -9.88
CA ALA A 126 8.87 -36.26 -9.52
C ALA A 126 9.30 -35.91 -8.09
N ILE A 127 9.27 -34.61 -7.72
CA ILE A 127 9.62 -34.18 -6.36
C ILE A 127 8.62 -34.73 -5.33
N LYS A 128 7.33 -34.69 -5.62
CA LYS A 128 6.29 -35.30 -4.76
C LYS A 128 6.47 -36.80 -4.62
N GLY A 129 7.02 -37.46 -5.61
CA GLY A 129 7.40 -38.88 -5.61
C GLY A 129 8.73 -39.21 -4.89
N GLY A 130 9.41 -38.19 -4.32
CA GLY A 130 10.64 -38.37 -3.54
C GLY A 130 11.93 -38.10 -4.33
N ALA A 131 11.89 -37.60 -5.56
CA ALA A 131 13.10 -37.19 -6.27
C ALA A 131 13.81 -36.07 -5.52
N ASN A 132 15.14 -36.07 -5.56
CA ASN A 132 15.94 -35.02 -4.93
C ASN A 132 15.78 -33.70 -5.63
N PHE A 133 15.38 -32.68 -4.89
CA PHE A 133 15.12 -31.34 -5.43
C PHE A 133 16.36 -30.71 -6.06
N ALA A 134 17.51 -30.79 -5.37
CA ALA A 134 18.75 -30.16 -5.88
C ALA A 134 19.28 -30.87 -7.15
N ASP A 135 19.13 -32.19 -7.24
CA ASP A 135 19.54 -32.93 -8.43
C ASP A 135 18.66 -32.59 -9.64
N LEU A 136 17.35 -32.43 -9.41
CA LEU A 136 16.45 -31.93 -10.46
C LEU A 136 16.77 -30.50 -10.84
N ALA A 137 17.02 -29.61 -9.88
CA ALA A 137 17.42 -28.23 -10.19
C ALA A 137 18.67 -28.18 -11.08
N LYS A 138 19.71 -28.95 -10.75
CA LYS A 138 20.93 -29.07 -11.54
C LYS A 138 20.67 -29.56 -12.95
N LYS A 139 19.76 -30.51 -13.14
CA LYS A 139 19.38 -31.03 -14.46
C LYS A 139 18.82 -29.90 -15.37
N TYR A 140 18.24 -28.86 -14.79
CA TYR A 140 17.71 -27.67 -15.48
C TYR A 140 18.63 -26.46 -15.34
N GLY A 141 19.92 -26.64 -15.01
CA GLY A 141 20.92 -25.60 -14.94
C GLY A 141 20.80 -24.65 -13.75
N GLN A 142 20.14 -25.07 -12.67
CA GLN A 142 19.93 -24.28 -11.48
C GLN A 142 20.56 -24.94 -10.25
N THR A 143 20.89 -24.16 -9.21
CA THR A 143 21.58 -24.68 -8.02
C THR A 143 20.68 -25.50 -7.12
N GLY A 144 19.41 -25.13 -7.00
CA GLY A 144 18.48 -25.71 -6.03
C GLY A 144 18.82 -25.37 -4.58
N GLU A 145 19.63 -24.34 -4.35
CA GLU A 145 20.00 -23.85 -3.03
C GLU A 145 18.80 -23.16 -2.35
N THR A 146 18.85 -23.14 -1.02
CA THR A 146 17.84 -22.44 -0.22
C THR A 146 18.17 -20.98 -0.07
N ASN A 147 17.10 -20.15 0.01
CA ASN A 147 17.17 -18.73 0.27
C ASN A 147 16.21 -18.38 1.41
N TRP A 148 16.56 -17.39 2.20
CA TRP A 148 15.68 -16.83 3.22
C TRP A 148 14.99 -15.58 2.70
N MET A 149 13.67 -15.48 2.96
CA MET A 149 12.88 -14.27 2.77
C MET A 149 12.28 -13.87 4.12
N SER A 150 12.46 -12.62 4.50
CA SER A 150 11.79 -12.02 5.66
C SER A 150 10.69 -11.06 5.23
N SER A 151 9.71 -10.85 6.10
CA SER A 151 8.62 -9.89 5.85
C SER A 151 9.14 -8.48 5.54
N ALA A 152 10.23 -8.05 6.16
CA ALA A 152 10.84 -6.74 5.94
C ALA A 152 11.28 -6.50 4.48
N GLN A 153 11.50 -7.56 3.69
CA GLN A 153 11.88 -7.43 2.28
C GLN A 153 10.73 -7.02 1.36
N TYR A 154 9.48 -7.19 1.79
CA TYR A 154 8.32 -6.81 1.00
C TYR A 154 7.38 -5.83 1.73
N GLU A 155 7.57 -5.60 3.03
CA GLU A 155 6.84 -4.57 3.77
C GLU A 155 7.20 -3.18 3.26
N GLY A 156 6.18 -2.36 2.94
CA GLY A 156 6.36 -1.02 2.38
C GLY A 156 6.62 -0.97 0.86
N ALA A 157 6.74 -2.13 0.18
CA ALA A 157 6.83 -2.18 -1.27
C ALA A 157 5.42 -2.25 -1.90
N GLN A 158 5.31 -1.71 -3.11
CA GLN A 158 4.11 -1.96 -3.93
C GLN A 158 4.20 -3.39 -4.48
N ILE A 159 3.27 -4.25 -4.06
CA ILE A 159 3.25 -5.66 -4.44
C ILE A 159 1.98 -5.94 -5.21
N ASP A 160 2.14 -6.44 -6.43
CA ASP A 160 1.05 -6.80 -7.32
C ASP A 160 1.41 -8.00 -8.22
N GLY A 161 0.46 -8.46 -9.02
CA GLY A 161 0.65 -9.44 -10.05
C GLY A 161 1.38 -10.71 -9.59
N ASP A 162 2.45 -11.08 -10.29
CA ASP A 162 3.20 -12.29 -10.03
C ASP A 162 4.04 -12.23 -8.74
N ASN A 163 4.47 -11.04 -8.32
CA ASN A 163 5.13 -10.86 -7.03
C ASN A 163 4.19 -11.18 -5.86
N LEU A 164 2.94 -10.73 -5.93
CA LEU A 164 1.93 -11.06 -4.93
C LEU A 164 1.66 -12.56 -4.86
N LYS A 165 1.52 -13.22 -6.03
CA LYS A 165 1.34 -14.68 -6.11
C LYS A 165 2.53 -15.43 -5.48
N PHE A 166 3.74 -15.01 -5.80
CA PHE A 166 4.97 -15.64 -5.31
C PHE A 166 5.11 -15.51 -3.79
N ILE A 167 4.95 -14.30 -3.26
CA ILE A 167 5.03 -14.03 -1.81
C ILE A 167 3.91 -14.76 -1.08
N SER A 168 2.69 -14.76 -1.62
CA SER A 168 1.55 -15.50 -1.05
C SER A 168 1.82 -17.00 -1.02
N ALA A 169 2.39 -17.56 -2.09
CA ALA A 169 2.73 -18.99 -2.13
C ALA A 169 3.77 -19.35 -1.06
N ILE A 170 4.84 -18.55 -0.90
CA ILE A 170 5.86 -18.78 0.14
C ILE A 170 5.23 -18.74 1.54
N ASN A 171 4.38 -17.76 1.82
CA ASN A 171 3.74 -17.62 3.13
C ASN A 171 2.78 -18.76 3.45
N ASN A 172 1.99 -19.20 2.46
CA ASN A 172 0.93 -20.20 2.64
C ASN A 172 1.39 -21.65 2.52
N THR A 173 2.56 -21.91 1.93
CA THR A 173 3.09 -23.27 1.76
C THR A 173 3.66 -23.77 3.10
N GLY A 174 3.32 -24.99 3.50
CA GLY A 174 3.84 -25.64 4.70
C GLY A 174 5.31 -26.06 4.58
N VAL A 175 5.98 -26.27 5.72
CA VAL A 175 7.37 -26.77 5.73
C VAL A 175 7.42 -28.16 5.07
N ASN A 176 8.38 -28.34 4.17
CA ASN A 176 8.58 -29.52 3.30
C ASN A 176 7.49 -29.71 2.22
N GLU A 177 6.54 -28.79 2.12
CA GLU A 177 5.57 -28.82 1.03
C GLU A 177 6.15 -28.19 -0.24
N VAL A 178 5.65 -28.66 -1.38
CA VAL A 178 6.03 -28.22 -2.72
C VAL A 178 4.78 -27.73 -3.45
N VAL A 179 4.90 -26.64 -4.17
CA VAL A 179 3.85 -26.11 -5.04
C VAL A 179 4.39 -25.84 -6.45
N ASN A 180 3.52 -25.98 -7.45
CA ASN A 180 3.77 -25.59 -8.82
C ASN A 180 3.02 -24.28 -9.10
N LEU A 181 3.75 -23.18 -9.23
CA LEU A 181 3.22 -21.85 -9.28
C LEU A 181 3.38 -21.26 -10.69
N PRO A 182 2.31 -21.01 -11.46
CA PRO A 182 2.40 -20.31 -12.73
C PRO A 182 2.62 -18.80 -12.50
N LEU A 183 3.68 -18.25 -13.10
CA LEU A 183 4.07 -16.85 -13.02
C LEU A 183 4.40 -16.34 -14.44
N GLY A 184 3.52 -15.54 -15.00
CA GLY A 184 3.66 -15.06 -16.37
C GLY A 184 3.78 -16.19 -17.37
N GLN A 185 4.91 -16.26 -18.09
CA GLN A 185 5.20 -17.33 -19.07
C GLN A 185 6.00 -18.50 -18.47
N ALA A 186 6.37 -18.39 -17.19
CA ALA A 186 7.12 -19.41 -16.46
C ALA A 186 6.24 -20.18 -15.47
N ASN A 187 6.72 -21.33 -15.04
CA ASN A 187 6.27 -21.96 -13.81
C ASN A 187 7.43 -21.98 -12.81
N VAL A 188 7.11 -21.84 -11.53
CA VAL A 188 8.07 -21.99 -10.44
C VAL A 188 7.67 -23.17 -9.58
N ILE A 189 8.53 -24.17 -9.48
CA ILE A 189 8.38 -25.24 -8.47
C ILE A 189 9.05 -24.74 -7.21
N LEU A 190 8.23 -24.42 -6.22
CA LEU A 190 8.65 -23.84 -4.94
C LEU A 190 8.55 -24.88 -3.84
N GLN A 191 9.57 -25.00 -3.01
CA GLN A 191 9.52 -25.77 -1.77
C GLN A 191 9.92 -24.89 -0.59
N VAL A 192 9.08 -24.84 0.44
CA VAL A 192 9.43 -24.24 1.72
C VAL A 192 10.18 -25.27 2.54
N THR A 193 11.37 -24.94 3.05
CA THR A 193 12.24 -25.84 3.79
C THR A 193 12.26 -25.55 5.27
N ASN A 194 12.04 -24.28 5.68
CA ASN A 194 12.03 -23.90 7.08
C ASN A 194 11.18 -22.65 7.32
N LYS A 195 10.68 -22.49 8.54
CA LYS A 195 9.95 -21.29 9.00
C LYS A 195 10.40 -20.94 10.41
N LYS A 196 10.69 -19.64 10.68
CA LYS A 196 11.14 -19.19 12.00
C LYS A 196 10.64 -17.78 12.33
N ALA A 197 10.86 -17.38 13.59
CA ALA A 197 10.50 -16.05 14.11
C ALA A 197 9.00 -15.79 13.98
N VAL A 198 8.17 -16.59 14.65
CA VAL A 198 6.71 -16.41 14.65
C VAL A 198 6.34 -15.09 15.32
N LYS A 199 5.54 -14.28 14.64
CA LYS A 199 5.01 -13.00 15.09
C LYS A 199 3.52 -12.90 14.81
N ASP A 200 2.84 -12.03 15.55
CA ASP A 200 1.49 -11.61 15.19
C ASP A 200 1.52 -10.77 13.91
N LYS A 201 0.73 -11.18 12.93
CA LYS A 201 0.58 -10.52 11.64
C LYS A 201 -0.88 -10.18 11.36
N TYR A 202 -1.09 -9.14 10.60
CA TYR A 202 -2.39 -8.54 10.37
C TYR A 202 -2.65 -8.33 8.88
N LYS A 203 -3.93 -8.47 8.50
CA LYS A 203 -4.49 -7.88 7.29
C LYS A 203 -5.39 -6.73 7.71
N VAL A 204 -5.15 -5.54 7.18
CA VAL A 204 -5.89 -4.32 7.54
C VAL A 204 -6.31 -3.60 6.28
N ALA A 205 -7.61 -3.38 6.12
CA ALA A 205 -8.15 -2.52 5.06
C ALA A 205 -8.27 -1.11 5.60
N VAL A 206 -7.65 -0.14 4.92
CA VAL A 206 -7.63 1.28 5.33
C VAL A 206 -8.34 2.12 4.29
N VAL A 207 -9.33 2.89 4.71
CA VAL A 207 -9.88 4.02 3.94
C VAL A 207 -9.12 5.26 4.39
N LYS A 208 -8.43 5.91 3.46
CA LYS A 208 -7.61 7.10 3.71
C LYS A 208 -7.89 8.13 2.63
N ARG A 209 -8.29 9.33 3.03
CA ARG A 209 -8.55 10.44 2.11
C ARG A 209 -7.88 11.71 2.64
N GLU A 210 -7.08 12.35 1.79
CA GLU A 210 -6.51 13.65 2.07
C GLU A 210 -7.61 14.74 2.06
N VAL A 211 -7.48 15.71 2.96
CA VAL A 211 -8.36 16.87 3.00
C VAL A 211 -7.81 17.93 2.06
N GLU A 212 -8.14 17.78 0.77
CA GLU A 212 -7.77 18.72 -0.29
C GLU A 212 -8.78 19.86 -0.43
N PHE A 213 -8.33 20.97 -0.98
CA PHE A 213 -9.25 22.07 -1.34
C PHE A 213 -9.93 21.80 -2.69
N SER A 214 -11.21 22.18 -2.79
CA SER A 214 -11.98 22.08 -4.02
C SER A 214 -11.60 23.17 -5.04
N LYS A 215 -12.07 22.97 -6.27
CA LYS A 215 -11.97 23.99 -7.31
C LYS A 215 -12.69 25.29 -6.92
N GLU A 216 -13.78 25.19 -6.20
CA GLU A 216 -14.55 26.31 -5.67
C GLU A 216 -13.72 27.13 -4.67
N THR A 217 -13.07 26.45 -3.73
CA THR A 217 -12.16 27.07 -2.75
C THR A 217 -10.97 27.73 -3.45
N TYR A 218 -10.36 27.07 -4.45
CA TYR A 218 -9.31 27.66 -5.26
C TYR A 218 -9.79 28.91 -6.01
N ASN A 219 -10.95 28.85 -6.68
CA ASN A 219 -11.50 29.97 -7.43
C ASN A 219 -11.82 31.17 -6.52
N ARG A 220 -12.32 30.92 -5.31
CA ARG A 220 -12.56 31.95 -4.29
C ARG A 220 -11.26 32.65 -3.93
N ALA A 221 -10.24 31.90 -3.56
CA ALA A 221 -8.92 32.45 -3.21
C ALA A 221 -8.28 33.22 -4.38
N TYR A 222 -8.42 32.72 -5.60
CA TYR A 222 -7.96 33.41 -6.82
C TYR A 222 -8.69 34.74 -7.05
N ASN A 223 -10.00 34.76 -6.89
CA ASN A 223 -10.81 35.96 -7.06
C ASN A 223 -10.48 37.01 -5.99
N ASP A 224 -10.35 36.60 -4.73
CA ASP A 224 -9.99 37.47 -3.61
C ASP A 224 -8.61 38.11 -3.85
N PHE A 225 -7.65 37.31 -4.29
CA PHE A 225 -6.31 37.81 -4.61
C PHE A 225 -6.34 38.76 -5.85
N SER A 226 -7.13 38.43 -6.83
CA SER A 226 -7.30 39.29 -8.02
C SER A 226 -7.92 40.69 -7.67
N GLN A 227 -8.89 40.68 -6.74
CA GLN A 227 -9.46 41.93 -6.22
C GLN A 227 -8.43 42.70 -5.38
N PHE A 228 -7.61 42.01 -4.57
CA PHE A 228 -6.51 42.64 -3.84
C PHE A 228 -5.52 43.32 -4.78
N ILE A 229 -5.11 42.67 -5.87
CA ILE A 229 -4.23 43.29 -6.90
C ILE A 229 -4.87 44.51 -7.50
N ALA A 230 -6.14 44.45 -7.90
CA ALA A 230 -6.85 45.55 -8.49
C ALA A 230 -6.96 46.76 -7.55
N ALA A 231 -7.14 46.55 -6.27
CA ALA A 231 -7.18 47.57 -5.23
C ALA A 231 -5.80 48.19 -4.92
N ASN A 232 -4.72 47.43 -5.20
CA ASN A 232 -3.32 47.80 -4.90
C ASN A 232 -2.46 47.86 -6.17
N PRO A 233 -2.66 48.83 -7.06
CA PRO A 233 -2.07 48.81 -8.42
C PRO A 233 -0.55 49.10 -8.48
N THR A 234 0.12 49.33 -7.35
CA THR A 234 1.57 49.47 -7.28
C THR A 234 2.22 48.52 -6.31
N ALA A 235 3.49 48.15 -6.54
CA ALA A 235 4.25 47.25 -5.68
C ALA A 235 4.31 47.76 -4.23
N GLU A 236 4.47 49.08 -4.03
CA GLU A 236 4.48 49.68 -2.69
C GLU A 236 3.17 49.45 -1.93
N LYS A 237 2.03 49.69 -2.63
CA LYS A 237 0.69 49.46 -2.05
C LYS A 237 0.45 47.98 -1.76
N MET A 238 0.82 47.09 -2.68
CA MET A 238 0.71 45.66 -2.43
C MET A 238 1.52 45.22 -1.20
N ILE A 239 2.76 45.68 -1.08
CA ILE A 239 3.61 45.34 0.07
C ILE A 239 3.04 45.91 1.37
N ALA A 240 2.55 47.15 1.36
CA ALA A 240 2.01 47.82 2.55
C ALA A 240 0.74 47.14 3.07
N ASN A 241 -0.13 46.63 2.17
CA ASN A 241 -1.46 46.13 2.52
C ASN A 241 -1.56 44.61 2.52
N ALA A 242 -0.50 43.86 2.13
CA ALA A 242 -0.55 42.41 2.02
C ALA A 242 -0.86 41.72 3.35
N GLU A 243 -0.18 42.11 4.43
CA GLU A 243 -0.34 41.49 5.75
C GLU A 243 -1.73 41.74 6.34
N GLU A 244 -2.26 42.96 6.20
CA GLU A 244 -3.61 43.29 6.64
C GLU A 244 -4.68 42.54 5.83
N ALA A 245 -4.42 42.27 4.56
CA ALA A 245 -5.27 41.42 3.71
C ALA A 245 -5.07 39.92 3.92
N GLY A 246 -4.19 39.49 4.85
CA GLY A 246 -3.95 38.10 5.16
C GLY A 246 -2.95 37.39 4.25
N TYR A 247 -2.22 38.12 3.40
CA TYR A 247 -1.22 37.56 2.51
C TYR A 247 0.19 37.61 3.11
N LYS A 248 0.96 36.53 2.88
CA LYS A 248 2.33 36.43 3.36
C LYS A 248 3.32 37.04 2.39
N LEU A 249 4.14 37.97 2.86
CA LEU A 249 5.24 38.55 2.12
C LEU A 249 6.51 37.73 2.32
N LEU A 250 7.14 37.33 1.24
CA LEU A 250 8.40 36.57 1.23
C LEU A 250 9.50 37.34 0.49
N ASP A 251 10.72 37.26 0.98
CA ASP A 251 11.91 37.78 0.31
C ASP A 251 12.65 36.68 -0.42
N ARG A 252 12.84 36.82 -1.73
CA ARG A 252 13.66 35.93 -2.53
C ARG A 252 14.98 36.64 -2.88
N ARG A 253 16.07 36.18 -2.28
CA ARG A 253 17.40 36.81 -2.45
C ARG A 253 18.20 36.26 -3.63
N ASP A 254 17.77 35.13 -4.19
CA ASP A 254 18.43 34.38 -5.27
C ASP A 254 18.07 34.84 -6.70
N LEU A 255 17.26 35.90 -6.81
CA LEU A 255 16.88 36.48 -8.12
C LEU A 255 17.82 37.60 -8.60
N TYR A 256 18.92 37.87 -7.87
CA TYR A 256 19.91 38.88 -8.21
C TYR A 256 21.30 38.23 -8.33
N SER A 257 21.54 37.55 -9.43
CA SER A 257 22.88 37.19 -9.89
C SER A 257 22.98 37.38 -11.39
#